data_e7d2decac3ab505a21a51b7ad7182da2
#
_entry.id   e7d2decac3ab505a21a51b7ad7182da2
#
_cell.length_a   1.000
_cell.length_b   1.000
_cell.length_c   1.000
_cell.angle_alpha   90.00
_cell.angle_beta   90.00
_cell.angle_gamma   90.00
#
_symmetry.space_group_name_H-M   'P 1'
#
loop_
_entity.id
_entity.type
_entity.pdbx_description
1 polymer ?
#
loop_
_entity_poly.entity_id
_entity_poly.type
_entity_poly.pdbx_seq_one_letter_code
_entity_poly.pdbx_strand_id
1 'polypeptide(L)'
;MKLQRLALALAGTGLLAAAAASAPASAQPSPKPHSFAKSMTPNTIKSAAADEPCVSDVMAPDAAGNSQEILSMPGRPIQSASDTPFKFVGTRADSTWYGAVNASGTQVYYYGLLLQGGNLYRHTTYLRESGTWVPTFKKVGPGWTSFKSIATSNYSVGSPKHAYLYGLNTNGSLYRYQMVGTGFRGLGPIPGFRGFKAMTVISETATYDTLLMTTNAGALWTAHIPVAAGAKPVMKLIRSSGWSAYESLVVQGCGSRGGSLIVAVDHDTDSGYQYAMSKANGSATAITSYGKIPEVYGGVSHVSVTTHYDQLVGE
;
A
#
# COMPACT_ATOMS: atom_id res chain seq x y z
N MET A 1 55.52 6.01 49.76
CA MET A 1 55.47 5.44 51.12
C MET A 1 54.26 4.52 51.26
N LYS A 2 54.58 3.26 51.61
CA LYS A 2 53.71 2.20 52.25
C LYS A 2 52.35 1.85 51.65
N LEU A 3 52.32 0.81 50.90
CA LEU A 3 51.81 -0.56 51.14
C LEU A 3 50.97 -0.77 52.39
N GLN A 4 49.76 -1.28 52.23
CA GLN A 4 49.26 -2.37 53.09
C GLN A 4 48.22 -3.20 52.32
N ARG A 5 48.53 -4.48 52.18
CA ARG A 5 47.65 -5.59 51.75
C ARG A 5 46.82 -6.02 52.97
N LEU A 6 45.58 -6.40 52.72
CA LEU A 6 44.88 -7.38 53.61
C LEU A 6 44.11 -8.34 52.73
N ALA A 7 44.47 -9.59 52.90
CA ALA A 7 43.72 -10.75 52.41
C ALA A 7 42.91 -11.31 53.60
N LEU A 8 41.74 -11.86 53.30
CA LEU A 8 41.05 -12.94 54.07
C LEU A 8 39.70 -13.15 53.37
N ALA A 9 39.16 -14.24 53.11
CA ALA A 9 39.24 -15.66 53.40
C ALA A 9 37.98 -16.28 52.82
N LEU A 10 38.10 -17.47 52.30
CA LEU A 10 37.00 -18.30 51.75
C LEU A 10 35.92 -18.62 52.77
N ALA A 11 34.68 -18.60 52.33
CA ALA A 11 33.65 -19.49 52.84
C ALA A 11 32.82 -20.01 51.69
N GLY A 12 32.94 -21.29 51.41
CA GLY A 12 32.16 -21.99 50.41
C GLY A 12 30.74 -22.28 50.92
N THR A 13 29.78 -22.01 50.09
CA THR A 13 28.46 -22.65 50.20
C THR A 13 28.06 -23.16 48.83
N GLY A 14 27.94 -24.46 48.77
CA GLY A 14 27.52 -25.16 47.55
C GLY A 14 26.10 -24.77 47.15
N LEU A 15 25.94 -24.31 45.94
CA LEU A 15 24.62 -24.24 45.29
C LEU A 15 24.48 -25.47 44.37
N LEU A 16 23.52 -26.30 44.74
CA LEU A 16 23.00 -27.34 43.88
C LEU A 16 22.45 -26.71 42.60
N ALA A 17 23.11 -26.98 41.49
CA ALA A 17 22.59 -26.66 40.14
C ALA A 17 21.45 -27.62 39.83
N ALA A 18 20.21 -27.16 40.00
CA ALA A 18 19.07 -27.84 39.42
C ALA A 18 19.14 -27.63 37.90
N ALA A 19 19.51 -28.67 37.16
CA ALA A 19 19.38 -28.72 35.72
C ALA A 19 17.89 -28.69 35.37
N ALA A 20 17.38 -27.50 35.05
CA ALA A 20 16.09 -27.38 34.38
C ALA A 20 16.26 -27.99 32.97
N ALA A 21 15.72 -29.16 32.77
CA ALA A 21 15.57 -29.74 31.44
C ALA A 21 14.66 -28.80 30.64
N SER A 22 15.25 -28.02 29.75
CA SER A 22 14.50 -27.29 28.73
C SER A 22 13.79 -28.32 27.85
N ALA A 23 12.47 -28.39 27.97
CA ALA A 23 11.66 -29.12 27.00
C ALA A 23 11.99 -28.58 25.59
N PRO A 24 12.12 -29.44 24.58
CA PRO A 24 12.31 -28.99 23.23
C PRO A 24 11.12 -28.11 22.86
N ALA A 25 11.40 -26.88 22.46
CA ALA A 25 10.39 -26.00 21.87
C ALA A 25 9.75 -26.78 20.73
N SER A 26 8.47 -27.12 20.85
CA SER A 26 7.71 -27.69 19.76
C SER A 26 7.79 -26.69 18.64
N ALA A 27 8.44 -27.07 17.53
CA ALA A 27 8.48 -26.28 16.31
C ALA A 27 7.01 -26.00 15.94
N GLN A 28 6.59 -24.74 16.11
CA GLN A 28 5.33 -24.32 15.52
C GLN A 28 5.43 -24.60 14.01
N PRO A 29 4.43 -25.28 13.43
CA PRO A 29 4.42 -25.47 11.99
C PRO A 29 4.50 -24.10 11.36
N SER A 30 5.51 -23.90 10.49
CA SER A 30 5.63 -22.69 9.67
C SER A 30 4.27 -22.41 9.04
N PRO A 31 3.74 -21.18 9.13
CA PRO A 31 2.48 -20.85 8.49
C PRO A 31 2.62 -21.23 7.01
N LYS A 32 1.71 -22.06 6.54
CA LYS A 32 1.66 -22.43 5.12
C LYS A 32 1.56 -21.13 4.35
N PRO A 33 2.30 -20.95 3.23
CA PRO A 33 2.20 -19.77 2.41
C PRO A 33 0.73 -19.56 2.06
N HIS A 34 0.13 -18.56 2.70
CA HIS A 34 -1.26 -18.27 2.50
C HIS A 34 -1.44 -17.74 1.09
N SER A 35 -2.11 -18.43 0.36
CA SER A 35 -3.19 -18.27 -0.61
C SER A 35 -3.22 -17.05 -1.55
N PHE A 36 -2.27 -16.11 -1.53
CA PHE A 36 -2.19 -15.08 -2.56
C PHE A 36 -2.09 -15.74 -3.97
N ALA A 37 -1.26 -16.76 -4.11
CA ALA A 37 -1.19 -17.55 -5.34
C ALA A 37 -2.45 -18.39 -5.60
N LYS A 38 -3.20 -18.79 -4.55
CA LYS A 38 -4.45 -19.54 -4.70
C LYS A 38 -5.64 -18.64 -5.04
N SER A 39 -5.65 -17.38 -4.61
CA SER A 39 -6.70 -16.43 -4.97
C SER A 39 -6.56 -15.91 -6.41
N MET A 40 -5.36 -16.05 -6.99
CA MET A 40 -5.05 -15.61 -8.35
C MET A 40 -4.97 -16.73 -9.39
N THR A 41 -5.56 -17.89 -9.14
CA THR A 41 -5.75 -18.87 -10.23
C THR A 41 -6.72 -18.30 -11.27
N PRO A 42 -6.57 -18.60 -12.57
CA PRO A 42 -7.45 -18.08 -13.63
C PRO A 42 -8.95 -18.28 -13.40
N ASN A 43 -9.34 -19.23 -12.53
CA ASN A 43 -10.72 -19.45 -12.12
C ASN A 43 -11.21 -18.54 -10.98
N THR A 44 -10.32 -17.85 -10.26
CA THR A 44 -10.64 -16.88 -9.21
C THR A 44 -10.62 -15.43 -9.73
N ILE A 45 -10.10 -15.21 -10.94
CA ILE A 45 -10.17 -13.93 -11.66
C ILE A 45 -11.57 -13.70 -12.30
N LYS A 46 -12.48 -14.64 -12.20
CA LYS A 46 -13.90 -14.33 -12.40
C LYS A 46 -14.27 -13.34 -11.29
N SER A 47 -14.55 -12.11 -11.72
CA SER A 47 -15.08 -11.00 -10.93
C SER A 47 -15.55 -11.44 -9.56
N ALA A 48 -14.96 -10.91 -8.47
CA ALA A 48 -15.48 -11.14 -7.13
C ALA A 48 -17.01 -11.14 -7.22
N ALA A 49 -17.61 -12.28 -6.92
CA ALA A 49 -19.05 -12.42 -7.04
C ALA A 49 -19.68 -11.27 -6.27
N ALA A 50 -20.82 -10.75 -6.72
CA ALA A 50 -21.47 -9.55 -6.16
C ALA A 50 -21.69 -9.61 -4.63
N ASP A 51 -21.46 -10.75 -4.01
CA ASP A 51 -21.64 -11.04 -2.59
C ASP A 51 -20.33 -11.23 -1.78
N GLU A 52 -19.15 -11.18 -2.41
CA GLU A 52 -17.88 -11.23 -1.67
C GLU A 52 -17.73 -9.97 -0.81
N PRO A 53 -17.43 -10.11 0.49
CA PRO A 53 -17.16 -8.95 1.33
C PRO A 53 -15.89 -8.22 0.85
N CYS A 54 -15.90 -6.89 0.90
CA CYS A 54 -14.69 -6.10 0.64
C CYS A 54 -13.59 -6.51 1.63
N VAL A 55 -12.41 -6.81 1.12
CA VAL A 55 -11.21 -7.11 1.90
C VAL A 55 -10.17 -6.08 1.57
N SER A 56 -9.57 -5.46 2.56
CA SER A 56 -8.33 -4.71 2.34
C SER A 56 -7.14 -5.65 2.55
N ASP A 57 -6.24 -5.59 1.61
CA ASP A 57 -4.99 -6.34 1.58
C ASP A 57 -3.86 -5.34 1.44
N VAL A 58 -3.17 -5.11 2.55
CA VAL A 58 -2.12 -4.09 2.63
C VAL A 58 -0.79 -4.73 3.00
N MET A 59 0.20 -4.52 2.15
CA MET A 59 1.59 -4.81 2.46
C MET A 59 2.20 -3.62 3.18
N ALA A 60 2.68 -3.83 4.39
CA ALA A 60 3.23 -2.78 5.23
C ALA A 60 4.49 -3.25 5.96
N PRO A 61 5.37 -2.36 6.39
CA PRO A 61 6.37 -2.69 7.41
C PRO A 61 5.71 -2.95 8.77
N ASP A 62 6.21 -3.93 9.51
CA ASP A 62 5.88 -4.11 10.93
C ASP A 62 6.69 -3.14 11.81
N ALA A 63 6.52 -3.22 13.13
CA ALA A 63 7.24 -2.39 14.10
C ALA A 63 8.78 -2.58 14.04
N ALA A 64 9.28 -3.71 13.54
CA ALA A 64 10.70 -3.99 13.36
C ALA A 64 11.20 -3.61 11.95
N GLY A 65 10.32 -3.14 11.07
CA GLY A 65 10.64 -2.81 9.67
C GLY A 65 10.65 -3.99 8.71
N ASN A 66 10.18 -5.17 9.14
CA ASN A 66 10.00 -6.31 8.24
C ASN A 66 8.72 -6.14 7.43
N SER A 67 8.68 -6.72 6.27
CA SER A 67 7.50 -6.70 5.43
C SER A 67 6.44 -7.68 5.97
N GLN A 68 5.20 -7.23 6.08
CA GLN A 68 4.04 -8.01 6.47
C GLN A 68 2.85 -7.73 5.54
N GLU A 69 1.97 -8.71 5.42
CA GLU A 69 0.67 -8.59 4.76
C GLU A 69 -0.42 -8.49 5.82
N ILE A 70 -1.28 -7.52 5.72
CA ILE A 70 -2.39 -7.29 6.65
C ILE A 70 -3.70 -7.37 5.87
N LEU A 71 -4.42 -8.48 6.09
CA LEU A 71 -5.76 -8.68 5.56
C LEU A 71 -6.77 -8.20 6.59
N SER A 72 -7.65 -7.29 6.21
CA SER A 72 -8.71 -6.85 7.11
C SER A 72 -10.06 -6.74 6.39
N MET A 73 -11.10 -7.16 7.10
CA MET A 73 -12.50 -7.05 6.67
C MET A 73 -13.29 -6.32 7.75
N PRO A 74 -14.25 -5.47 7.38
CA PRO A 74 -15.13 -4.80 8.35
C PRO A 74 -15.78 -5.77 9.33
N GLY A 75 -15.55 -5.56 10.63
CA GLY A 75 -16.16 -6.36 11.70
C GLY A 75 -15.67 -7.81 11.82
N ARG A 76 -14.56 -8.18 11.17
CA ARG A 76 -13.95 -9.51 11.26
C ARG A 76 -12.52 -9.45 11.80
N PRO A 77 -12.03 -10.55 12.42
CA PRO A 77 -10.64 -10.64 12.85
C PRO A 77 -9.68 -10.39 11.68
N ILE A 78 -8.59 -9.71 11.98
CA ILE A 78 -7.50 -9.46 11.05
C ILE A 78 -6.68 -10.73 10.89
N GLN A 79 -6.16 -10.94 9.69
CA GLN A 79 -5.15 -11.95 9.40
C GLN A 79 -3.90 -11.21 8.93
N SER A 80 -2.78 -11.47 9.57
CA SER A 80 -1.47 -10.99 9.14
C SER A 80 -0.58 -12.16 8.77
N ALA A 81 0.32 -11.94 7.81
CA ALA A 81 1.31 -12.89 7.38
C ALA A 81 2.67 -12.20 7.24
N SER A 82 3.73 -12.86 7.67
CA SER A 82 5.10 -12.49 7.32
C SER A 82 5.48 -13.06 5.95
N ASP A 83 6.66 -12.70 5.44
CA ASP A 83 7.20 -13.16 4.15
C ASP A 83 6.42 -12.67 2.93
N THR A 84 6.19 -11.37 2.88
CA THR A 84 5.60 -10.74 1.71
C THR A 84 6.61 -10.61 0.57
N PRO A 85 6.12 -10.50 -0.68
CA PRO A 85 6.99 -10.32 -1.84
C PRO A 85 7.67 -8.94 -1.90
N PHE A 86 7.33 -8.02 -1.00
CA PHE A 86 7.73 -6.62 -1.10
C PHE A 86 8.95 -6.29 -0.26
N LYS A 87 9.70 -5.27 -0.68
CA LYS A 87 10.85 -4.72 0.05
C LYS A 87 10.68 -3.22 0.17
N PHE A 88 10.62 -2.74 1.41
CA PHE A 88 10.36 -1.33 1.70
C PHE A 88 11.60 -0.51 2.09
N VAL A 89 12.78 -1.15 2.19
CA VAL A 89 13.99 -0.48 2.66
C VAL A 89 14.31 0.76 1.82
N GLY A 90 14.35 1.92 2.46
CA GLY A 90 14.63 3.21 1.83
C GLY A 90 13.51 3.76 0.93
N THR A 91 12.35 3.11 0.88
CA THR A 91 11.17 3.60 0.18
C THR A 91 10.56 4.76 0.98
N ARG A 92 10.23 5.86 0.32
CA ARG A 92 9.60 7.03 0.93
C ARG A 92 8.21 7.35 0.38
N ALA A 93 7.82 6.75 -0.72
CA ALA A 93 6.47 6.74 -1.27
C ALA A 93 6.35 5.60 -2.29
N ASP A 94 5.17 5.06 -2.43
CA ASP A 94 4.82 4.04 -3.40
C ASP A 94 3.53 4.40 -4.14
N SER A 95 3.29 3.70 -5.23
CA SER A 95 2.06 3.79 -6.02
C SER A 95 1.10 2.66 -5.66
N THR A 96 -0.11 2.69 -6.20
CA THR A 96 -0.95 1.50 -6.35
C THR A 96 -0.15 0.42 -7.08
N TRP A 97 -0.26 -0.83 -6.62
CA TRP A 97 0.39 -1.99 -7.22
C TRP A 97 -0.64 -2.87 -7.92
N TYR A 98 -0.18 -3.54 -8.97
CA TYR A 98 -1.03 -4.37 -9.80
C TYR A 98 -0.56 -5.82 -9.80
N GLY A 99 -1.51 -6.74 -9.65
CA GLY A 99 -1.30 -8.16 -9.85
C GLY A 99 -1.65 -8.55 -11.29
N ALA A 100 -0.82 -9.38 -11.90
CA ALA A 100 -1.06 -9.96 -13.22
C ALA A 100 -0.62 -11.42 -13.24
N VAL A 101 -1.15 -12.17 -14.21
CA VAL A 101 -0.76 -13.55 -14.46
C VAL A 101 -0.15 -13.62 -15.86
N ASN A 102 0.87 -14.45 -16.05
CA ASN A 102 1.44 -14.66 -17.38
C ASN A 102 0.42 -15.32 -18.33
N ALA A 103 0.71 -15.30 -19.63
CA ALA A 103 -0.20 -15.83 -20.66
C ALA A 103 -0.57 -17.31 -20.47
N SER A 104 0.29 -18.10 -19.85
CA SER A 104 0.04 -19.52 -19.53
C SER A 104 -0.75 -19.71 -18.21
N GLY A 105 -0.98 -18.66 -17.43
CA GLY A 105 -1.66 -18.75 -16.13
C GLY A 105 -0.82 -19.40 -15.02
N THR A 106 0.46 -19.64 -15.26
CA THR A 106 1.34 -20.40 -14.35
C THR A 106 2.15 -19.54 -13.40
N GLN A 107 2.26 -18.24 -13.67
CA GLN A 107 3.09 -17.34 -12.87
C GLN A 107 2.35 -16.04 -12.53
N VAL A 108 2.34 -15.71 -11.24
CA VAL A 108 1.77 -14.46 -10.72
C VAL A 108 2.89 -13.43 -10.59
N TYR A 109 2.61 -12.21 -11.03
CA TYR A 109 3.47 -11.06 -10.88
C TYR A 109 2.78 -9.96 -10.10
N TYR A 110 3.55 -9.23 -9.29
CA TYR A 110 3.15 -7.95 -8.74
C TYR A 110 4.12 -6.89 -9.23
N TYR A 111 3.59 -5.74 -9.62
CA TYR A 111 4.40 -4.64 -10.10
C TYR A 111 3.83 -3.29 -9.68
N GLY A 112 4.72 -2.36 -9.42
CA GLY A 112 4.39 -0.99 -9.05
C GLY A 112 5.59 -0.08 -9.15
N LEU A 113 5.40 1.15 -8.74
CA LEU A 113 6.43 2.18 -8.72
C LEU A 113 6.68 2.62 -7.29
N LEU A 114 7.93 2.95 -6.98
CA LEU A 114 8.30 3.46 -5.68
C LEU A 114 9.39 4.53 -5.79
N LEU A 115 9.42 5.41 -4.81
CA LEU A 115 10.43 6.43 -4.66
C LEU A 115 11.44 6.02 -3.59
N GLN A 116 12.73 6.01 -3.96
CA GLN A 116 13.84 5.82 -3.01
C GLN A 116 14.83 6.97 -3.19
N GLY A 117 15.07 7.74 -2.12
CA GLY A 117 15.81 8.99 -2.24
C GLY A 117 15.22 9.90 -3.31
N GLY A 118 16.04 10.37 -4.23
CA GLY A 118 15.62 11.22 -5.36
C GLY A 118 15.29 10.47 -6.66
N ASN A 119 15.08 9.16 -6.61
CA ASN A 119 14.90 8.34 -7.81
C ASN A 119 13.55 7.61 -7.80
N LEU A 120 13.00 7.41 -9.00
CA LEU A 120 11.89 6.50 -9.27
C LEU A 120 12.44 5.12 -9.64
N TYR A 121 11.84 4.10 -9.06
CA TYR A 121 12.12 2.69 -9.35
C TYR A 121 10.84 1.99 -9.78
N ARG A 122 10.99 1.04 -10.69
CA ARG A 122 9.99 0.02 -10.96
C ARG A 122 10.34 -1.21 -10.14
N HIS A 123 9.43 -1.63 -9.31
CA HIS A 123 9.51 -2.90 -8.61
C HIS A 123 8.62 -3.91 -9.33
N THR A 124 9.15 -5.09 -9.54
CA THR A 124 8.39 -6.24 -10.01
C THR A 124 8.80 -7.44 -9.15
N THR A 125 7.84 -8.19 -8.70
CA THR A 125 8.10 -9.46 -8.01
C THR A 125 7.24 -10.55 -8.61
N TYR A 126 7.75 -11.77 -8.62
CA TYR A 126 7.00 -12.93 -9.08
C TYR A 126 7.21 -14.12 -8.14
N LEU A 127 6.22 -14.99 -8.09
CA LEU A 127 6.27 -16.20 -7.31
C LEU A 127 6.84 -17.34 -8.19
N ARG A 128 7.92 -17.97 -7.73
CA ARG A 128 8.44 -19.20 -8.34
C ARG A 128 7.57 -20.39 -7.97
N GLU A 129 7.66 -21.47 -8.73
CA GLU A 129 7.01 -22.75 -8.42
C GLU A 129 7.44 -23.32 -7.06
N SER A 130 8.67 -22.98 -6.62
CA SER A 130 9.18 -23.32 -5.28
C SER A 130 8.48 -22.59 -4.12
N GLY A 131 7.54 -21.69 -4.40
CA GLY A 131 6.90 -20.84 -3.39
C GLY A 131 7.74 -19.63 -2.96
N THR A 132 8.86 -19.36 -3.64
CA THR A 132 9.74 -18.24 -3.28
C THR A 132 9.46 -17.02 -4.14
N TRP A 133 9.28 -15.87 -3.51
CA TRP A 133 9.16 -14.58 -4.18
C TRP A 133 10.51 -14.04 -4.65
N VAL A 134 10.55 -13.53 -5.86
CA VAL A 134 11.76 -12.94 -6.48
C VAL A 134 11.51 -11.47 -6.79
N PRO A 135 11.91 -10.55 -5.89
CA PRO A 135 11.79 -9.13 -6.13
C PRO A 135 12.89 -8.63 -7.07
N THR A 136 12.54 -7.73 -7.96
CA THR A 136 13.45 -7.01 -8.82
C THR A 136 13.19 -5.51 -8.75
N PHE A 137 14.26 -4.72 -8.69
CA PHE A 137 14.21 -3.27 -8.67
C PHE A 137 14.94 -2.72 -9.89
N LYS A 138 14.23 -1.96 -10.71
CA LYS A 138 14.82 -1.29 -11.86
C LYS A 138 14.71 0.21 -11.70
N LYS A 139 15.84 0.90 -11.61
CA LYS A 139 15.86 2.36 -11.60
C LYS A 139 15.30 2.89 -12.93
N VAL A 140 14.31 3.77 -12.83
CA VAL A 140 13.72 4.49 -13.97
C VAL A 140 14.49 5.78 -14.23
N GLY A 141 14.73 6.58 -13.18
CA GLY A 141 15.50 7.81 -13.32
C GLY A 141 15.47 8.70 -12.08
N PRO A 142 16.30 9.76 -12.08
CA PRO A 142 16.35 10.77 -11.03
C PRO A 142 15.27 11.85 -11.21
N GLY A 143 15.28 12.86 -10.31
CA GLY A 143 14.40 14.04 -10.41
C GLY A 143 13.13 13.94 -9.56
N TRP A 144 13.06 12.97 -8.66
CA TRP A 144 11.86 12.70 -7.85
C TRP A 144 11.93 13.24 -6.42
N THR A 145 12.99 13.95 -6.04
CA THR A 145 13.20 14.46 -4.68
C THR A 145 12.02 15.30 -4.18
N SER A 146 11.43 16.13 -5.05
CA SER A 146 10.32 17.03 -4.71
C SER A 146 8.94 16.36 -4.73
N PHE A 147 8.83 15.09 -5.08
CA PHE A 147 7.56 14.39 -5.05
C PHE A 147 7.33 13.74 -3.69
N LYS A 148 6.22 14.06 -3.05
CA LYS A 148 5.87 13.58 -1.71
C LYS A 148 4.90 12.40 -1.70
N SER A 149 4.16 12.20 -2.78
CA SER A 149 3.26 11.06 -2.97
C SER A 149 3.19 10.73 -4.45
N ILE A 150 3.02 9.45 -4.78
CA ILE A 150 2.76 8.97 -6.14
C ILE A 150 1.56 8.02 -6.12
N ALA A 151 0.85 7.95 -7.24
CA ALA A 151 -0.22 6.99 -7.46
C ALA A 151 -0.21 6.57 -8.93
N THR A 152 -0.61 5.35 -9.22
CA THR A 152 -0.73 4.86 -10.60
C THR A 152 -2.17 4.50 -10.92
N SER A 153 -2.58 4.74 -12.17
CA SER A 153 -3.79 4.20 -12.75
C SER A 153 -3.46 3.29 -13.91
N ASN A 154 -4.31 2.30 -14.17
CA ASN A 154 -4.11 1.34 -15.25
C ASN A 154 -5.45 0.84 -15.78
N TYR A 155 -6.12 1.66 -16.58
CA TYR A 155 -7.37 1.25 -17.24
C TYR A 155 -7.08 0.32 -18.41
N SER A 156 -7.46 -0.95 -18.28
CA SER A 156 -7.13 -2.00 -19.25
C SER A 156 -8.32 -2.81 -19.77
N VAL A 157 -9.49 -2.71 -19.12
CA VAL A 157 -10.67 -3.54 -19.45
C VAL A 157 -11.48 -3.05 -20.63
N GLY A 158 -11.27 -1.80 -21.07
CA GLY A 158 -12.02 -1.19 -22.19
C GLY A 158 -11.12 -0.44 -23.16
N SER A 159 -11.72 0.40 -23.98
CA SER A 159 -11.02 1.26 -24.96
C SER A 159 -11.55 2.70 -24.86
N PRO A 160 -10.68 3.72 -24.93
CA PRO A 160 -9.22 3.64 -25.03
C PRO A 160 -8.57 3.19 -23.72
N LYS A 161 -7.54 2.36 -23.80
CA LYS A 161 -6.71 1.98 -22.64
C LYS A 161 -5.75 3.10 -22.28
N HIS A 162 -5.43 3.22 -20.99
CA HIS A 162 -4.38 4.12 -20.53
C HIS A 162 -3.72 3.62 -19.25
N ALA A 163 -2.51 4.09 -19.01
CA ALA A 163 -1.79 3.90 -17.78
C ALA A 163 -1.05 5.19 -17.44
N TYR A 164 -1.31 5.74 -16.25
CA TYR A 164 -0.69 6.97 -15.79
C TYR A 164 0.02 6.79 -14.45
N LEU A 165 1.09 7.56 -14.30
CA LEU A 165 1.70 7.87 -13.01
C LEU A 165 1.33 9.32 -12.64
N TYR A 166 0.75 9.49 -11.50
CA TYR A 166 0.50 10.77 -10.86
C TYR A 166 1.55 11.02 -9.79
N GLY A 167 2.10 12.22 -9.75
CA GLY A 167 3.08 12.65 -8.74
C GLY A 167 2.67 13.95 -8.10
N LEU A 168 2.46 13.94 -6.79
CA LEU A 168 2.16 15.14 -6.01
C LEU A 168 3.45 15.81 -5.59
N ASN A 169 3.72 17.00 -6.12
CA ASN A 169 4.97 17.71 -5.93
C ASN A 169 4.86 18.77 -4.83
N THR A 170 5.95 19.04 -4.13
CA THR A 170 6.03 20.07 -3.07
C THR A 170 5.81 21.48 -3.59
N ASN A 171 5.99 21.73 -4.90
CA ASN A 171 5.68 23.02 -5.53
C ASN A 171 4.18 23.31 -5.62
N GLY A 172 3.31 22.36 -5.25
CA GLY A 172 1.86 22.51 -5.26
C GLY A 172 1.20 22.11 -6.58
N SER A 173 1.89 21.38 -7.43
CA SER A 173 1.35 20.83 -8.67
C SER A 173 1.22 19.29 -8.59
N LEU A 174 0.21 18.76 -9.26
CA LEU A 174 0.08 17.37 -9.59
C LEU A 174 0.66 17.16 -10.98
N TYR A 175 1.64 16.28 -11.11
CA TYR A 175 2.22 15.90 -12.40
C TYR A 175 1.58 14.61 -12.89
N ARG A 176 1.28 14.54 -14.19
CA ARG A 176 0.79 13.34 -14.85
C ARG A 176 1.78 12.88 -15.91
N TYR A 177 2.13 11.61 -15.86
CA TYR A 177 3.01 10.96 -16.82
C TYR A 177 2.27 9.77 -17.43
N GLN A 178 2.24 9.70 -18.76
CA GLN A 178 1.77 8.50 -19.44
C GLN A 178 2.85 7.44 -19.43
N MET A 179 2.50 6.22 -19.02
CA MET A 179 3.39 5.08 -19.12
C MET A 179 3.42 4.58 -20.57
N VAL A 180 4.62 4.52 -21.17
CA VAL A 180 4.81 4.09 -22.57
C VAL A 180 5.93 3.06 -22.57
N GLY A 181 5.57 1.80 -22.75
CA GLY A 181 6.53 0.69 -22.64
C GLY A 181 7.20 0.67 -21.28
N THR A 182 8.53 0.80 -21.25
CA THR A 182 9.31 0.86 -20.00
C THR A 182 9.57 2.29 -19.51
N GLY A 183 9.13 3.31 -20.23
CA GLY A 183 9.39 4.72 -19.96
C GLY A 183 8.14 5.51 -19.60
N PHE A 184 8.33 6.83 -19.48
CA PHE A 184 7.29 7.78 -19.13
C PHE A 184 7.32 9.00 -20.06
N ARG A 185 6.14 9.43 -20.50
CA ARG A 185 5.95 10.67 -21.22
C ARG A 185 5.24 11.67 -20.31
N GLY A 186 5.89 12.78 -19.97
CA GLY A 186 5.28 13.85 -19.18
C GLY A 186 4.13 14.51 -19.95
N LEU A 187 3.00 14.71 -19.26
CA LEU A 187 1.83 15.43 -19.78
C LEU A 187 1.69 16.82 -19.18
N GLY A 188 2.70 17.23 -18.37
CA GLY A 188 2.77 18.53 -17.73
C GLY A 188 2.16 18.57 -16.32
N PRO A 189 2.40 19.69 -15.62
CA PRO A 189 1.88 19.93 -14.29
C PRO A 189 0.43 20.41 -14.32
N ILE A 190 -0.33 20.04 -13.32
CA ILE A 190 -1.68 20.52 -13.04
C ILE A 190 -1.57 21.32 -11.73
N PRO A 191 -1.78 22.65 -11.73
CA PRO A 191 -1.64 23.48 -10.53
C PRO A 191 -2.83 23.32 -9.58
N GLY A 192 -2.71 23.84 -8.34
CA GLY A 192 -3.81 23.91 -7.38
C GLY A 192 -3.76 22.82 -6.29
N PHE A 193 -2.67 22.04 -6.19
CA PHE A 193 -2.55 20.93 -5.25
C PHE A 193 -1.61 21.21 -4.06
N ARG A 194 -1.30 22.47 -3.76
CA ARG A 194 -0.35 22.86 -2.70
C ARG A 194 -0.74 22.34 -1.32
N GLY A 195 -2.02 22.37 -0.98
CA GLY A 195 -2.53 21.97 0.33
C GLY A 195 -2.65 20.46 0.56
N PHE A 196 -2.53 19.66 -0.49
CA PHE A 196 -2.68 18.20 -0.40
C PHE A 196 -1.39 17.54 0.07
N LYS A 197 -1.52 16.43 0.85
CA LYS A 197 -0.38 15.68 1.38
C LYS A 197 -0.32 14.22 0.94
N ALA A 198 -1.47 13.56 0.80
CA ALA A 198 -1.57 12.17 0.36
C ALA A 198 -2.57 12.03 -0.78
N MET A 199 -2.40 11.00 -1.59
CA MET A 199 -3.32 10.64 -2.66
C MET A 199 -3.27 9.16 -2.99
N THR A 200 -4.39 8.63 -3.47
CA THR A 200 -4.52 7.28 -4.05
C THR A 200 -5.56 7.30 -5.16
N VAL A 201 -5.51 6.34 -6.09
CA VAL A 201 -6.54 6.19 -7.14
C VAL A 201 -7.74 5.43 -6.56
N ILE A 202 -8.96 5.91 -6.83
CA ILE A 202 -10.21 5.24 -6.45
C ILE A 202 -11.07 4.87 -7.65
N SER A 203 -10.82 5.46 -8.81
CA SER A 203 -11.60 5.17 -10.03
C SER A 203 -10.71 5.27 -11.25
N GLU A 204 -10.88 4.32 -12.17
CA GLU A 204 -10.18 4.23 -13.45
C GLU A 204 -11.21 3.93 -14.53
N THR A 205 -11.36 4.83 -15.50
CA THR A 205 -12.32 4.68 -16.60
C THR A 205 -11.69 5.02 -17.95
N ALA A 206 -12.35 4.75 -19.03
CA ALA A 206 -11.85 5.11 -20.37
C ALA A 206 -11.61 6.63 -20.55
N THR A 207 -12.27 7.48 -19.77
CA THR A 207 -12.30 8.93 -19.99
C THR A 207 -11.73 9.74 -18.83
N TYR A 208 -11.55 9.15 -17.65
CA TYR A 208 -11.00 9.83 -16.48
C TYR A 208 -10.43 8.84 -15.45
N ASP A 209 -9.55 9.35 -14.60
CA ASP A 209 -9.16 8.76 -13.33
C ASP A 209 -9.64 9.65 -12.19
N THR A 210 -9.95 9.06 -11.04
CA THR A 210 -10.27 9.83 -9.84
C THR A 210 -9.32 9.49 -8.71
N LEU A 211 -8.69 10.54 -8.17
CA LEU A 211 -7.84 10.45 -6.99
C LEU A 211 -8.64 10.81 -5.74
N LEU A 212 -8.48 10.04 -4.67
CA LEU A 212 -8.85 10.41 -3.30
C LEU A 212 -7.64 11.08 -2.65
N MET A 213 -7.84 12.24 -2.01
CA MET A 213 -6.74 13.07 -1.53
C MET A 213 -7.04 13.66 -0.16
N THR A 214 -6.04 13.69 0.74
CA THR A 214 -6.12 14.42 2.01
C THR A 214 -5.34 15.72 1.94
N THR A 215 -5.81 16.75 2.67
CA THR A 215 -5.08 18.00 2.85
C THR A 215 -4.36 18.04 4.20
N ASN A 216 -3.36 18.92 4.33
CA ASN A 216 -2.71 19.20 5.62
C ASN A 216 -3.70 19.71 6.68
N ALA A 217 -4.76 20.43 6.25
CA ALA A 217 -5.83 20.90 7.14
C ALA A 217 -6.86 19.81 7.51
N GLY A 218 -6.72 18.59 6.98
CA GLY A 218 -7.57 17.45 7.30
C GLY A 218 -8.83 17.35 6.48
N ALA A 219 -8.96 18.04 5.37
CA ALA A 219 -10.06 17.84 4.44
C ALA A 219 -9.78 16.63 3.52
N LEU A 220 -10.85 15.90 3.16
CA LEU A 220 -10.85 14.80 2.19
C LEU A 220 -11.54 15.26 0.91
N TRP A 221 -10.89 15.07 -0.21
CA TRP A 221 -11.34 15.49 -1.54
C TRP A 221 -11.25 14.37 -2.56
N THR A 222 -12.05 14.45 -3.62
CA THR A 222 -11.75 13.77 -4.88
C THR A 222 -11.27 14.77 -5.92
N ALA A 223 -10.31 14.32 -6.73
CA ALA A 223 -9.86 14.98 -7.94
C ALA A 223 -10.18 14.09 -9.13
N HIS A 224 -11.25 14.41 -9.86
CA HIS A 224 -11.64 13.78 -11.11
C HIS A 224 -10.79 14.36 -12.24
N ILE A 225 -9.93 13.55 -12.83
CA ILE A 225 -8.91 13.99 -13.81
C ILE A 225 -9.23 13.40 -15.17
N PRO A 226 -9.76 14.19 -16.10
CA PRO A 226 -10.05 13.70 -17.44
C PRO A 226 -8.79 13.20 -18.17
N VAL A 227 -8.93 12.13 -18.96
CA VAL A 227 -7.87 11.60 -19.83
C VAL A 227 -7.56 12.57 -20.97
N ALA A 228 -8.56 13.31 -21.45
CA ALA A 228 -8.41 14.27 -22.53
C ALA A 228 -7.33 15.32 -22.21
N ALA A 229 -6.48 15.59 -23.20
CA ALA A 229 -5.40 16.57 -23.08
C ALA A 229 -5.95 17.97 -22.81
N GLY A 230 -5.35 18.70 -21.85
CA GLY A 230 -5.73 20.06 -21.50
C GLY A 230 -7.01 20.19 -20.68
N ALA A 231 -7.76 19.13 -20.46
CA ALA A 231 -8.96 19.16 -19.61
C ALA A 231 -8.57 19.40 -18.14
N LYS A 232 -9.37 20.23 -17.47
CA LYS A 232 -9.11 20.59 -16.07
C LYS A 232 -9.71 19.54 -15.13
N PRO A 233 -9.03 19.22 -14.02
CA PRO A 233 -9.61 18.40 -12.96
C PRO A 233 -10.87 19.04 -12.37
N VAL A 234 -11.82 18.19 -11.98
CA VAL A 234 -12.98 18.59 -11.18
C VAL A 234 -12.75 18.16 -9.75
N MET A 235 -12.68 19.14 -8.84
CA MET A 235 -12.45 18.89 -7.42
C MET A 235 -13.78 18.85 -6.67
N LYS A 236 -14.01 17.80 -5.86
CA LYS A 236 -15.20 17.69 -5.01
C LYS A 236 -14.78 17.44 -3.56
N LEU A 237 -15.28 18.27 -2.64
CA LEU A 237 -15.09 18.09 -1.20
C LEU A 237 -15.95 16.93 -0.70
N ILE A 238 -15.33 15.96 -0.01
CA ILE A 238 -16.03 14.84 0.65
C ILE A 238 -16.26 15.15 2.13
N ARG A 239 -15.18 15.56 2.83
CA ARG A 239 -15.21 15.97 4.24
C ARG A 239 -14.35 17.21 4.43
N SER A 240 -14.81 18.14 5.24
CA SER A 240 -14.08 19.38 5.53
C SER A 240 -12.97 19.20 6.56
N SER A 241 -13.00 18.12 7.36
CA SER A 241 -12.03 17.87 8.44
C SER A 241 -11.98 16.38 8.80
N GLY A 242 -11.11 16.03 9.77
CA GLY A 242 -10.99 14.69 10.35
C GLY A 242 -9.96 13.79 9.69
N TRP A 243 -9.24 14.25 8.67
CA TRP A 243 -8.27 13.47 7.90
C TRP A 243 -6.83 14.01 8.01
N SER A 244 -6.57 14.90 8.98
CA SER A 244 -5.24 15.53 9.14
C SER A 244 -4.15 14.58 9.63
N ALA A 245 -4.50 13.50 10.32
CA ALA A 245 -3.54 12.52 10.82
C ALA A 245 -3.01 11.55 9.74
N TYR A 246 -3.65 11.49 8.57
CA TYR A 246 -3.33 10.43 7.60
C TYR A 246 -2.38 10.93 6.50
N GLU A 247 -1.17 10.37 6.46
CA GLU A 247 -0.11 10.61 5.47
C GLU A 247 -0.17 9.62 4.31
N SER A 248 -0.77 8.46 4.51
CA SER A 248 -0.99 7.48 3.44
C SER A 248 -2.45 7.08 3.34
N LEU A 249 -2.90 6.83 2.12
CA LEU A 249 -4.21 6.26 1.81
C LEU A 249 -3.99 5.03 0.93
N VAL A 250 -4.44 3.89 1.40
CA VAL A 250 -4.43 2.63 0.65
C VAL A 250 -5.87 2.24 0.35
N VAL A 251 -6.17 1.96 -0.91
CA VAL A 251 -7.55 1.72 -1.35
C VAL A 251 -7.66 0.37 -2.03
N GLN A 252 -8.72 -0.36 -1.69
CA GLN A 252 -9.18 -1.55 -2.36
C GLN A 252 -10.58 -1.31 -2.93
N GLY A 253 -10.82 -1.73 -4.17
CA GLY A 253 -12.15 -1.69 -4.76
C GLY A 253 -13.07 -2.74 -4.14
N CYS A 254 -14.37 -2.43 -4.06
CA CYS A 254 -15.38 -3.36 -3.56
C CYS A 254 -16.12 -4.08 -4.71
N GLY A 255 -15.41 -4.39 -5.79
CA GLY A 255 -15.92 -5.13 -6.94
C GLY A 255 -17.15 -4.48 -7.58
N SER A 256 -18.08 -5.29 -8.04
CA SER A 256 -19.29 -4.83 -8.74
C SER A 256 -20.25 -4.00 -7.89
N ARG A 257 -20.15 -4.05 -6.55
CA ARG A 257 -20.91 -3.18 -5.64
C ARG A 257 -20.51 -1.72 -5.78
N GLY A 258 -19.30 -1.48 -6.25
CA GLY A 258 -18.68 -0.16 -6.29
C GLY A 258 -18.34 0.38 -4.90
N GLY A 259 -17.71 1.56 -4.86
CA GLY A 259 -17.18 2.11 -3.63
C GLY A 259 -15.79 1.55 -3.33
N SER A 260 -15.27 1.88 -2.16
CA SER A 260 -13.89 1.60 -1.79
C SER A 260 -13.76 1.24 -0.31
N LEU A 261 -12.88 0.31 0.00
CA LEU A 261 -12.37 0.09 1.33
C LEU A 261 -11.04 0.84 1.45
N ILE A 262 -10.92 1.68 2.45
CA ILE A 262 -9.78 2.57 2.65
C ILE A 262 -9.07 2.17 3.92
N VAL A 263 -7.76 1.99 3.87
CA VAL A 263 -6.88 2.02 5.03
C VAL A 263 -6.15 3.36 5.02
N ALA A 264 -6.46 4.20 5.99
CA ALA A 264 -5.82 5.48 6.21
C ALA A 264 -4.74 5.33 7.28
N VAL A 265 -3.50 5.65 6.96
CA VAL A 265 -2.35 5.41 7.84
C VAL A 265 -1.83 6.72 8.40
N ASP A 266 -1.71 6.73 9.71
CA ASP A 266 -1.07 7.75 10.53
C ASP A 266 0.37 7.29 10.80
N HIS A 267 1.34 7.93 10.16
CA HIS A 267 2.76 7.59 10.30
C HIS A 267 3.34 8.02 11.66
N ASP A 268 2.74 9.01 12.32
CA ASP A 268 3.23 9.49 13.61
C ASP A 268 2.97 8.45 14.73
N THR A 269 1.96 7.61 14.53
CA THR A 269 1.54 6.58 15.51
C THR A 269 1.64 5.17 14.98
N ASP A 270 2.18 4.96 13.77
CA ASP A 270 2.24 3.68 13.06
C ASP A 270 0.88 2.94 13.07
N SER A 271 -0.20 3.68 12.86
CA SER A 271 -1.56 3.17 13.01
C SER A 271 -2.36 3.22 11.71
N GLY A 272 -3.01 2.12 11.38
CA GLY A 272 -3.98 2.05 10.28
C GLY A 272 -5.42 2.16 10.78
N TYR A 273 -6.27 2.86 10.03
CA TYR A 273 -7.69 3.02 10.31
C TYR A 273 -8.51 2.60 9.09
N GLN A 274 -9.54 1.78 9.31
CA GLN A 274 -10.34 1.24 8.22
C GLN A 274 -11.64 2.02 8.05
N TYR A 275 -11.94 2.34 6.78
CA TYR A 275 -13.17 3.02 6.36
C TYR A 275 -13.76 2.32 5.14
N ALA A 276 -15.09 2.17 5.10
CA ALA A 276 -15.80 1.92 3.85
C ALA A 276 -16.34 3.23 3.31
N MET A 277 -16.14 3.45 2.03
CA MET A 277 -16.64 4.61 1.30
C MET A 277 -17.56 4.16 0.17
N SER A 278 -18.75 4.74 0.07
CA SER A 278 -19.60 4.55 -1.10
C SER A 278 -18.94 5.13 -2.35
N LYS A 279 -19.55 4.96 -3.52
CA LYS A 279 -19.14 5.72 -4.70
C LYS A 279 -19.06 7.21 -4.36
N ALA A 280 -17.94 7.82 -4.72
CA ALA A 280 -17.67 9.21 -4.36
C ALA A 280 -18.61 10.17 -5.09
N ASN A 281 -19.33 10.99 -4.35
CA ASN A 281 -20.23 12.02 -4.87
C ASN A 281 -20.19 13.28 -3.99
N GLY A 282 -19.00 13.87 -3.85
CA GLY A 282 -18.77 15.04 -3.02
C GLY A 282 -19.25 14.82 -1.58
N SER A 283 -19.90 15.80 -0.97
CA SER A 283 -20.39 15.74 0.42
C SER A 283 -21.47 14.67 0.66
N ALA A 284 -22.13 14.18 -0.38
CA ALA A 284 -23.09 13.09 -0.29
C ALA A 284 -22.46 11.69 -0.17
N THR A 285 -21.14 11.59 -0.30
CA THR A 285 -20.41 10.33 -0.13
C THR A 285 -20.60 9.77 1.27
N ALA A 286 -21.14 8.56 1.40
CA ALA A 286 -21.22 7.88 2.69
C ALA A 286 -19.83 7.32 3.06
N ILE A 287 -19.39 7.54 4.29
CA ILE A 287 -18.18 6.96 4.86
C ILE A 287 -18.53 6.35 6.22
N THR A 288 -18.24 5.07 6.38
CA THR A 288 -18.38 4.33 7.63
C THR A 288 -17.00 4.01 8.18
N SER A 289 -16.73 4.43 9.42
CA SER A 289 -15.49 4.06 10.12
C SER A 289 -15.63 2.71 10.80
N TYR A 290 -14.64 1.85 10.65
CA TYR A 290 -14.51 0.60 11.39
C TYR A 290 -13.44 0.68 12.48
N GLY A 291 -12.85 1.89 12.67
CA GLY A 291 -11.88 2.16 13.73
C GLY A 291 -10.45 1.77 13.37
N LYS A 292 -9.63 1.72 14.42
CA LYS A 292 -8.22 1.37 14.31
C LYS A 292 -8.06 -0.14 14.03
N ILE A 293 -7.19 -0.45 13.11
CA ILE A 293 -6.74 -1.82 12.84
C ILE A 293 -5.72 -2.19 13.94
N PRO A 294 -5.83 -3.37 14.59
CA PRO A 294 -4.92 -3.74 15.68
C PRO A 294 -3.45 -3.88 15.29
N GLU A 295 -3.18 -4.18 14.02
CA GLU A 295 -1.83 -4.35 13.51
C GLU A 295 -1.08 -3.02 13.37
N VAL A 296 0.26 -3.07 13.42
CA VAL A 296 1.14 -1.94 13.25
C VAL A 296 1.41 -1.69 11.77
N TYR A 297 1.26 -0.44 11.36
CA TYR A 297 1.58 0.05 10.01
C TYR A 297 2.85 0.91 10.08
N GLY A 298 3.99 0.25 10.27
CA GLY A 298 5.26 0.95 10.41
C GLY A 298 5.74 1.62 9.13
N GLY A 299 6.65 2.57 9.26
CA GLY A 299 7.28 3.26 8.14
C GLY A 299 6.32 4.13 7.31
N VAL A 300 6.74 4.46 6.10
CA VAL A 300 6.04 5.43 5.22
C VAL A 300 5.52 4.82 3.91
N SER A 301 5.62 3.52 3.77
CA SER A 301 5.31 2.82 2.51
C SER A 301 4.29 1.72 2.76
N HIS A 302 3.10 1.88 2.20
CA HIS A 302 1.97 0.98 2.38
C HIS A 302 1.35 0.70 1.03
N VAL A 303 1.38 -0.56 0.62
CA VAL A 303 1.02 -0.99 -0.73
C VAL A 303 -0.24 -1.84 -0.69
N SER A 304 -1.24 -1.48 -1.49
CA SER A 304 -2.32 -2.39 -1.86
C SER A 304 -2.12 -2.90 -3.27
N VAL A 305 -2.36 -4.19 -3.44
CA VAL A 305 -2.33 -4.83 -4.76
C VAL A 305 -3.75 -4.96 -5.28
N THR A 306 -4.04 -4.28 -6.38
CA THR A 306 -5.26 -4.53 -7.14
C THR A 306 -4.99 -5.43 -8.32
N THR A 307 -5.95 -6.22 -8.76
CA THR A 307 -5.77 -7.03 -9.95
C THR A 307 -5.90 -6.17 -11.21
N HIS A 308 -5.17 -6.54 -12.25
CA HIS A 308 -5.19 -5.84 -13.52
C HIS A 308 -6.59 -5.84 -14.20
N TYR A 309 -7.48 -6.71 -13.75
CA TYR A 309 -8.82 -6.90 -14.29
C TYR A 309 -9.92 -6.30 -13.41
N ASP A 310 -9.62 -5.99 -12.15
CA ASP A 310 -10.55 -5.38 -11.21
C ASP A 310 -10.33 -3.88 -11.22
N GLN A 311 -11.07 -3.21 -12.09
CA GLN A 311 -11.00 -1.75 -12.18
C GLN A 311 -11.57 -1.11 -10.93
N LEU A 312 -10.88 -0.10 -10.43
CA LEU A 312 -11.39 0.73 -9.36
C LEU A 312 -12.58 1.54 -9.87
N VAL A 313 -13.71 1.43 -9.20
CA VAL A 313 -14.98 2.07 -9.57
C VAL A 313 -15.57 2.86 -8.39
N GLY A 314 -14.71 3.55 -7.67
CA GLY A 314 -15.04 4.30 -6.45
C GLY A 314 -15.71 5.67 -6.67
N GLU A 315 -15.94 6.11 -7.92
CA GLU A 315 -16.73 7.31 -8.26
C GLU A 315 -17.97 6.98 -9.08
#